data_c55bddaa774ceb814d1c61142874a99c
#
_entry.id   c55bddaa774ceb814d1c61142874a99c
#
_cell.length_a   1.000
_cell.length_b   1.000
_cell.length_c   1.000
_cell.angle_alpha   90.00
_cell.angle_beta   90.00
_cell.angle_gamma   90.00
#
_symmetry.space_group_name_H-M   'P 1'
#
loop_
_entity.id
_entity.type
_entity.pdbx_description
1 polymer ?
#
loop_
_entity_poly.entity_id
_entity_poly.type
_entity_poly.pdbx_seq_one_letter_code
_entity_poly.pdbx_strand_id
1 'polypeptide(L)'
;MILYYFNRMVDDAEKFKQEDEKQRQRIAARNGLETYCLNMQSTVEDARLDNKINKNDKNSIMDKVNEVIEWLDRTQIGDEDEYKDKQKEIEQVCNPIMTKMYRE
;
A
#
# COMPACT_ATOMS: atom_id res chain seq x y z
N MET A 1 -9.06 44.04 -17.06
CA MET A 1 -9.77 43.46 -15.92
C MET A 1 -10.41 42.13 -16.21
N ILE A 2 -11.08 41.95 -17.34
CA ILE A 2 -11.73 40.71 -17.70
C ILE A 2 -10.71 39.57 -17.89
N LEU A 3 -9.58 39.87 -18.51
CA LEU A 3 -8.50 38.91 -18.75
C LEU A 3 -7.86 38.43 -17.43
N TYR A 4 -7.67 39.36 -16.48
CA TYR A 4 -7.08 39.01 -15.17
C TYR A 4 -8.03 38.09 -14.38
N TYR A 5 -9.32 38.36 -14.40
CA TYR A 5 -10.32 37.56 -13.72
C TYR A 5 -10.40 36.15 -14.32
N PHE A 6 -10.34 36.03 -15.63
CA PHE A 6 -10.37 34.76 -16.33
C PHE A 6 -9.13 33.90 -15.99
N ASN A 7 -7.94 34.50 -15.98
CA ASN A 7 -6.71 33.81 -15.64
C ASN A 7 -6.74 33.28 -14.20
N ARG A 8 -7.30 34.05 -13.27
CA ARG A 8 -7.41 33.63 -11.87
C ARG A 8 -8.33 32.42 -11.72
N MET A 9 -9.42 32.37 -12.45
CA MET A 9 -10.32 31.22 -12.44
C MET A 9 -9.66 29.95 -12.98
N VAL A 10 -8.87 30.09 -14.04
CA VAL A 10 -8.12 28.95 -14.62
C VAL A 10 -7.08 28.44 -13.63
N ASP A 11 -6.34 29.33 -12.96
CA ASP A 11 -5.34 28.95 -11.96
C ASP A 11 -5.97 28.21 -10.80
N ASP A 12 -7.12 28.68 -10.29
CA ASP A 12 -7.83 28.02 -9.20
C ASP A 12 -8.31 26.63 -9.61
N ALA A 13 -8.83 26.48 -10.83
CA ALA A 13 -9.28 25.20 -11.34
C ALA A 13 -8.11 24.21 -11.46
N GLU A 14 -6.94 24.66 -11.88
CA GLU A 14 -5.76 23.81 -11.97
C GLU A 14 -5.28 23.37 -10.58
N LYS A 15 -5.32 24.26 -9.60
CA LYS A 15 -4.96 23.93 -8.22
C LYS A 15 -5.88 22.85 -7.64
N PHE A 16 -7.18 23.00 -7.83
CA PHE A 16 -8.15 21.99 -7.36
C PHE A 16 -7.92 20.66 -8.03
N LYS A 17 -7.62 20.65 -9.32
CA LYS A 17 -7.34 19.43 -10.05
C LYS A 17 -6.10 18.71 -9.52
N GLN A 18 -5.03 19.46 -9.20
CA GLN A 18 -3.81 18.90 -8.64
C GLN A 18 -4.04 18.32 -7.24
N GLU A 19 -4.79 19.02 -6.41
CA GLU A 19 -5.12 18.55 -5.07
C GLU A 19 -5.99 17.29 -5.11
N ASP A 20 -6.96 17.23 -6.01
CA ASP A 20 -7.80 16.05 -6.23
C ASP A 20 -6.96 14.86 -6.65
N GLU A 21 -6.01 15.06 -7.54
CA GLU A 21 -5.14 14.00 -8.02
C GLU A 21 -4.24 13.47 -6.90
N LYS A 22 -3.70 14.35 -6.06
CA LYS A 22 -2.92 13.94 -4.89
C LYS A 22 -3.75 13.10 -3.93
N GLN A 23 -5.00 13.49 -3.69
CA GLN A 23 -5.90 12.72 -2.84
C GLN A 23 -6.18 11.34 -3.41
N ARG A 24 -6.44 11.26 -4.70
CA ARG A 24 -6.66 9.98 -5.37
C ARG A 24 -5.45 9.07 -5.26
N GLN A 25 -4.25 9.63 -5.44
CA GLN A 25 -3.01 8.87 -5.35
C GLN A 25 -2.76 8.36 -3.93
N ARG A 26 -3.06 9.15 -2.92
CA ARG A 26 -2.98 8.73 -1.51
C ARG A 26 -3.94 7.59 -1.23
N ILE A 27 -5.18 7.74 -1.63
CA ILE A 27 -6.22 6.72 -1.43
C ILE A 27 -5.85 5.44 -2.17
N ALA A 28 -5.39 5.55 -3.40
CA ALA A 28 -4.97 4.40 -4.19
C ALA A 28 -3.80 3.67 -3.55
N ALA A 29 -2.80 4.42 -3.05
CA ALA A 29 -1.64 3.84 -2.37
C ALA A 29 -2.05 3.13 -1.08
N ARG A 30 -2.93 3.74 -0.29
CA ARG A 30 -3.47 3.14 0.92
C ARG A 30 -4.23 1.85 0.62
N ASN A 31 -5.13 1.91 -0.36
CA ASN A 31 -5.95 0.75 -0.74
C ASN A 31 -5.07 -0.38 -1.30
N GLY A 32 -4.05 -0.03 -2.09
CA GLY A 32 -3.11 -1.00 -2.62
C GLY A 32 -2.33 -1.71 -1.52
N LEU A 33 -1.87 -0.95 -0.53
CA LEU A 33 -1.14 -1.53 0.61
C LEU A 33 -2.05 -2.44 1.44
N GLU A 34 -3.27 -2.00 1.73
CA GLU A 34 -4.24 -2.80 2.47
C GLU A 34 -4.56 -4.09 1.73
N THR A 35 -4.81 -4.00 0.41
CA THR A 35 -5.08 -5.17 -0.42
C THR A 35 -3.91 -6.14 -0.41
N TYR A 36 -2.69 -5.63 -0.50
CA TYR A 36 -1.48 -6.45 -0.45
C TYR A 36 -1.39 -7.21 0.87
N CYS A 37 -1.64 -6.52 1.99
CA CYS A 37 -1.63 -7.15 3.32
C CYS A 37 -2.67 -8.27 3.42
N LEU A 38 -3.88 -8.02 2.96
CA LEU A 38 -4.96 -9.02 2.99
C LEU A 38 -4.66 -10.20 2.09
N ASN A 39 -4.07 -9.96 0.92
CA ASN A 39 -3.67 -11.03 -0.01
C ASN A 39 -2.55 -11.88 0.59
N MET A 40 -1.57 -11.27 1.24
CA MET A 40 -0.50 -12.01 1.91
C MET A 40 -1.04 -12.86 3.06
N GLN A 41 -1.94 -12.30 3.86
CA GLN A 41 -2.58 -13.01 4.94
C GLN A 41 -3.34 -14.24 4.42
N SER A 42 -4.13 -14.06 3.37
CA SER A 42 -4.88 -15.17 2.74
C SER A 42 -3.94 -16.23 2.19
N THR A 43 -2.84 -15.81 1.57
CA THR A 43 -1.87 -16.72 0.97
C THR A 43 -1.21 -17.61 2.03
N VAL A 44 -0.75 -17.02 3.14
CA VAL A 44 -0.06 -17.81 4.18
C VAL A 44 -1.02 -18.64 5.02
N GLU A 45 -2.31 -18.31 5.03
CA GLU A 45 -3.33 -19.08 5.73
C GLU A 45 -3.91 -20.22 4.86
N ASP A 46 -3.59 -20.24 3.56
CA ASP A 46 -4.06 -21.26 2.65
C ASP A 46 -3.43 -22.62 3.01
N ALA A 47 -4.26 -23.58 3.40
CA ALA A 47 -3.82 -24.90 3.79
C ALA A 47 -3.06 -25.64 2.69
N ARG A 48 -3.32 -25.31 1.42
CA ARG A 48 -2.62 -25.94 0.29
C ARG A 48 -1.14 -25.55 0.22
N LEU A 49 -0.78 -24.45 0.86
CA LEU A 49 0.59 -23.94 0.86
C LEU A 49 1.35 -24.24 2.16
N ASP A 50 0.70 -24.88 3.14
CA ASP A 50 1.32 -25.21 4.43
C ASP A 50 2.58 -26.08 4.26
N ASN A 51 2.61 -26.95 3.26
CA ASN A 51 3.77 -27.81 2.98
C ASN A 51 4.91 -27.08 2.26
N LYS A 52 4.62 -25.93 1.67
CA LYS A 52 5.60 -25.18 0.86
C LYS A 52 6.26 -24.05 1.63
N ILE A 53 5.66 -23.62 2.72
CA ILE A 53 6.17 -22.51 3.54
C ILE A 53 6.52 -23.04 4.93
N ASN A 54 7.72 -22.73 5.44
CA ASN A 54 8.07 -23.13 6.78
C ASN A 54 7.43 -22.19 7.80
N LYS A 55 7.35 -22.67 9.05
CA LYS A 55 6.68 -21.95 10.13
C LYS A 55 7.33 -20.59 10.41
N ASN A 56 8.66 -20.52 10.34
CA ASN A 56 9.39 -19.28 10.58
C ASN A 56 9.08 -18.22 9.52
N ASP A 57 9.05 -18.62 8.26
CA ASP A 57 8.72 -17.72 7.16
C ASP A 57 7.26 -17.25 7.25
N LYS A 58 6.33 -18.15 7.59
CA LYS A 58 4.94 -17.80 7.80
C LYS A 58 4.79 -16.77 8.91
N ASN A 59 5.47 -16.98 10.04
CA ASN A 59 5.45 -16.05 11.15
C ASN A 59 6.03 -14.69 10.77
N SER A 60 7.12 -14.67 9.99
CA SER A 60 7.74 -13.42 9.52
C SER A 60 6.76 -12.61 8.68
N ILE A 61 6.05 -13.26 7.75
CA ILE A 61 5.04 -12.60 6.91
C ILE A 61 3.90 -12.07 7.78
N MET A 62 3.37 -12.90 8.67
CA MET A 62 2.24 -12.52 9.51
C MET A 62 2.58 -11.38 10.45
N ASP A 63 3.76 -11.39 11.05
CA ASP A 63 4.22 -10.31 11.92
C ASP A 63 4.31 -8.99 11.15
N LYS A 64 4.87 -9.02 9.94
CA LYS A 64 4.99 -7.81 9.12
C LYS A 64 3.63 -7.33 8.63
N VAL A 65 2.76 -8.24 8.20
CA VAL A 65 1.39 -7.90 7.79
C VAL A 65 0.65 -7.21 8.94
N ASN A 66 0.70 -7.78 10.13
CA ASN A 66 0.04 -7.22 11.30
C ASN A 66 0.60 -5.85 11.67
N GLU A 67 1.93 -5.68 11.60
CA GLU A 67 2.59 -4.39 11.84
C GLU A 67 2.07 -3.32 10.87
N VAL A 68 1.99 -3.64 9.59
CA VAL A 68 1.53 -2.70 8.56
C VAL A 68 0.04 -2.38 8.75
N ILE A 69 -0.78 -3.38 9.05
CA ILE A 69 -2.22 -3.18 9.29
C ILE A 69 -2.43 -2.26 10.49
N GLU A 70 -1.69 -2.47 11.59
CA GLU A 70 -1.76 -1.60 12.76
C GLU A 70 -1.35 -0.17 12.43
N TRP A 71 -0.30 -0.01 11.61
CA TRP A 71 0.14 1.30 11.15
C TRP A 71 -0.95 1.99 10.32
N LEU A 72 -1.62 1.23 9.43
CA LEU A 72 -2.73 1.75 8.62
C LEU A 72 -3.91 2.21 9.50
N ASP A 73 -4.22 1.43 10.54
CA ASP A 73 -5.32 1.75 11.46
C ASP A 73 -5.03 3.01 12.28
N ARG A 74 -3.76 3.24 12.66
CA ARG A 74 -3.34 4.42 13.41
C ARG A 74 -3.21 5.65 12.54
N THR A 75 -2.93 5.47 11.25
CA THR A 75 -2.67 6.55 10.31
C THR A 75 -3.94 6.84 9.53
N GLN A 76 -4.66 7.91 9.90
CA GLN A 76 -5.90 8.26 9.20
C GLN A 76 -5.62 8.79 7.80
N ILE A 77 -4.64 9.69 7.68
CA ILE A 77 -4.22 10.25 6.38
C ILE A 77 -2.70 10.31 6.38
N GLY A 78 -2.07 9.44 5.61
CA GLY A 78 -0.64 9.47 5.36
C GLY A 78 -0.35 10.05 3.99
N ASP A 79 0.91 10.40 3.74
CA ASP A 79 1.35 10.80 2.42
C ASP A 79 1.53 9.57 1.53
N GLU A 80 1.40 9.78 0.21
CA GLU A 80 1.61 8.72 -0.77
C GLU A 80 2.96 8.02 -0.55
N ASP A 81 4.02 8.79 -0.28
CA ASP A 81 5.36 8.25 -0.06
C ASP A 81 5.43 7.35 1.17
N GLU A 82 4.70 7.68 2.23
CA GLU A 82 4.64 6.84 3.43
C GLU A 82 4.02 5.48 3.14
N TYR A 83 2.93 5.46 2.36
CA TYR A 83 2.30 4.21 1.95
C TYR A 83 3.22 3.39 1.05
N LYS A 84 3.92 4.04 0.13
CA LYS A 84 4.88 3.38 -0.75
C LYS A 84 6.06 2.80 0.02
N ASP A 85 6.55 3.50 1.03
CA ASP A 85 7.65 3.03 1.87
C ASP A 85 7.22 1.78 2.65
N LYS A 86 6.01 1.79 3.22
CA LYS A 86 5.48 0.61 3.91
C LYS A 86 5.27 -0.55 2.94
N GLN A 87 4.83 -0.27 1.72
CA GLN A 87 4.69 -1.28 0.67
C GLN A 87 6.04 -1.95 0.38
N LYS A 88 7.11 -1.16 0.26
CA LYS A 88 8.45 -1.69 0.05
C LYS A 88 8.93 -2.52 1.22
N GLU A 89 8.67 -2.08 2.45
CA GLU A 89 9.06 -2.83 3.64
C GLU A 89 8.42 -4.22 3.67
N ILE A 90 7.12 -4.29 3.41
CA ILE A 90 6.42 -5.58 3.42
C ILE A 90 6.83 -6.45 2.24
N GLU A 91 7.08 -5.86 1.08
CA GLU A 91 7.57 -6.59 -0.09
C GLU A 91 8.95 -7.19 0.16
N GLN A 92 9.83 -6.49 0.87
CA GLN A 92 11.17 -6.98 1.20
C GLN A 92 11.12 -8.23 2.09
N VAL A 93 10.10 -8.35 2.92
CA VAL A 93 9.89 -9.54 3.75
C VAL A 93 9.23 -10.65 2.94
N CYS A 94 8.20 -10.31 2.18
CA CYS A 94 7.34 -11.30 1.51
C CYS A 94 7.93 -11.85 0.21
N ASN A 95 8.57 -11.00 -0.60
CA ASN A 95 9.04 -11.41 -1.93
C ASN A 95 10.06 -12.55 -1.90
N PRO A 96 11.10 -12.54 -1.05
CA PRO A 96 12.02 -13.66 -0.97
C PRO A 96 11.33 -14.96 -0.59
N ILE A 97 10.40 -14.91 0.34
CA ILE A 97 9.66 -16.07 0.81
C ILE A 97 8.73 -16.60 -0.28
N MET A 98 8.03 -15.71 -0.98
CA MET A 98 7.17 -16.09 -2.10
C MET A 98 7.97 -16.72 -3.24
N THR A 99 9.10 -16.13 -3.57
CA THR A 99 10.01 -16.66 -4.61
C THR A 99 10.46 -18.08 -4.27
N LYS A 100 10.86 -18.30 -3.03
CA LYS A 100 11.29 -19.60 -2.53
C LYS A 100 10.15 -20.62 -2.61
N MET A 101 8.95 -20.20 -2.24
CA MET A 101 7.76 -21.06 -2.23
C MET A 101 7.38 -21.48 -3.65
N TYR A 102 7.45 -20.55 -4.62
CA TYR A 102 7.07 -20.84 -6.01
C TYR A 102 8.14 -21.58 -6.81
N ARG A 103 9.38 -21.64 -6.33
CA ARG A 103 10.44 -22.39 -6.98
C ARG A 103 10.34 -23.90 -6.75
N GLU A 104 9.71 -24.28 -5.69
CA GLU A 104 9.48 -25.67 -5.34
C GLU A 104 8.10 -26.13 -5.83
#